data_696b7f7d1890c0370da88a3ae5a98447
#
_entry.id   696b7f7d1890c0370da88a3ae5a98447
#
_cell.length_a   1.000
_cell.length_b   1.000
_cell.length_c   1.000
_cell.angle_alpha   90.00
_cell.angle_beta   90.00
_cell.angle_gamma   90.00
#
_symmetry.space_group_name_H-M   'P 1'
#
loop_
_entity.id
_entity.type
_entity.pdbx_description
1 polymer ?
#
loop_
_entity_poly.entity_id
_entity_poly.type
_entity_poly.pdbx_seq_one_letter_code
_entity_poly.pdbx_strand_id
1 'polypeptide(L)'
;MTNKDTEAIVSSTKAYYDGPADQIYRTIWGDNLHLGVPCGDECPHPEAMEHTNEIMAQAVNLKPETKVLDLGCGYGSTARYLASEYGCHVTATNISQKELDLAAERTSQAGLENLLNFEYGDFHQLKYADGSFEIIWSQEAFLHGADKALILSECLRVLEPGGTLVFTDILVRAGTPQADRDRIYDRVKSPDMWDLPDYQQALTKLGFEVGRLEDWSKHVARSYGWVRDQVLQNRTELLKLVDETTVDGTVDALGFWVEAANAGKIGWAMFVAQKPSV
;
A
#
# COMPACT_ATOMS: atom_id res chain seq x y z
N MET A 1 -22.61 2.56 -2.86
CA MET A 1 -22.07 3.80 -2.29
C MET A 1 -22.36 4.97 -3.26
N THR A 2 -22.63 6.18 -2.81
CA THR A 2 -22.84 7.32 -3.71
C THR A 2 -21.50 7.99 -4.02
N ASN A 3 -21.42 8.75 -5.13
CA ASN A 3 -20.20 9.50 -5.48
C ASN A 3 -19.76 10.46 -4.36
N LYS A 4 -20.72 11.02 -3.61
CA LYS A 4 -20.44 11.88 -2.44
C LYS A 4 -19.80 11.13 -1.27
N ASP A 5 -20.15 9.86 -1.07
CA ASP A 5 -19.56 9.06 0.00
C ASP A 5 -18.09 8.75 -0.33
N THR A 6 -17.79 8.46 -1.61
CA THR A 6 -16.42 8.24 -2.09
C THR A 6 -15.57 9.50 -1.94
N GLU A 7 -16.06 10.67 -2.35
CA GLU A 7 -15.34 11.95 -2.20
C GLU A 7 -15.03 12.28 -0.73
N ALA A 8 -15.96 12.00 0.19
CA ALA A 8 -15.74 12.20 1.62
C ALA A 8 -14.64 11.30 2.18
N ILE A 9 -14.61 10.03 1.75
CA ILE A 9 -13.58 9.06 2.14
C ILE A 9 -12.21 9.48 1.60
N VAL A 10 -12.10 9.82 0.32
CA VAL A 10 -10.86 10.32 -0.30
C VAL A 10 -10.35 11.55 0.43
N SER A 11 -11.24 12.50 0.78
CA SER A 11 -10.87 13.70 1.54
C SER A 11 -10.37 13.36 2.95
N SER A 12 -10.99 12.40 3.64
CA SER A 12 -10.57 11.95 4.97
C SER A 12 -9.21 11.25 4.94
N THR A 13 -8.99 10.38 3.96
CA THR A 13 -7.71 9.67 3.75
C THR A 13 -6.60 10.67 3.42
N LYS A 14 -6.87 11.62 2.53
CA LYS A 14 -5.94 12.71 2.22
C LYS A 14 -5.56 13.51 3.47
N ALA A 15 -6.54 13.91 4.29
CA ALA A 15 -6.29 14.66 5.51
C ALA A 15 -5.46 13.86 6.54
N TYR A 16 -5.60 12.54 6.57
CA TYR A 16 -4.78 11.66 7.40
C TYR A 16 -3.31 11.69 6.98
N TYR A 17 -3.01 11.53 5.68
CA TYR A 17 -1.64 11.56 5.16
C TYR A 17 -1.02 12.96 5.11
N ASP A 18 -1.81 14.02 5.00
CA ASP A 18 -1.32 15.40 5.10
C ASP A 18 -1.17 15.88 6.57
N GLY A 19 -1.61 15.08 7.55
CA GLY A 19 -1.72 15.43 8.96
C GLY A 19 -0.44 15.22 9.79
N PRO A 20 -0.50 15.44 11.13
CA PRO A 20 0.64 15.28 12.03
C PRO A 20 1.20 13.86 12.08
N ALA A 21 0.36 12.83 11.89
CA ALA A 21 0.79 11.43 11.85
C ALA A 21 1.79 11.15 10.72
N ASP A 22 1.67 11.83 9.58
CA ASP A 22 2.64 11.76 8.49
C ASP A 22 4.07 12.12 8.93
N GLN A 23 4.21 13.10 9.82
CA GLN A 23 5.54 13.47 10.33
C GLN A 23 6.18 12.34 11.14
N ILE A 24 5.37 11.61 11.93
CA ILE A 24 5.83 10.41 12.65
C ILE A 24 6.23 9.34 11.63
N TYR A 25 5.35 9.04 10.66
CA TYR A 25 5.61 7.99 9.68
C TYR A 25 6.87 8.27 8.86
N ARG A 26 7.05 9.49 8.33
CA ARG A 26 8.27 9.86 7.59
C ARG A 26 9.54 9.72 8.41
N THR A 27 9.47 10.03 9.70
CA THR A 27 10.64 9.93 10.60
C THR A 27 10.98 8.48 10.90
N ILE A 28 9.98 7.59 10.99
CA ILE A 28 10.13 6.22 11.48
C ILE A 28 10.26 5.21 10.32
N TRP A 29 9.36 5.26 9.35
CA TRP A 29 9.35 4.32 8.21
C TRP A 29 10.38 4.66 7.13
N GLY A 30 10.85 5.90 7.08
CA GLY A 30 11.72 6.37 6.01
C GLY A 30 10.97 6.50 4.68
N ASP A 31 11.50 5.87 3.63
CA ASP A 31 10.95 5.97 2.27
C ASP A 31 9.90 4.92 1.95
N ASN A 32 9.93 3.77 2.62
CA ASN A 32 9.01 2.67 2.41
C ASN A 32 7.86 2.70 3.43
N LEU A 33 6.62 2.76 2.96
CA LEU A 33 5.43 2.79 3.82
C LEU A 33 4.67 1.45 3.84
N HIS A 34 5.30 0.36 3.40
CA HIS A 34 4.68 -0.97 3.36
C HIS A 34 5.28 -1.94 4.38
N LEU A 35 4.62 -3.06 4.58
CA LEU A 35 5.06 -4.11 5.50
C LEU A 35 6.24 -4.90 4.93
N GLY A 36 6.94 -5.64 5.80
CA GLY A 36 8.13 -6.40 5.44
C GLY A 36 7.97 -7.92 5.62
N VAL A 37 8.27 -8.69 4.56
CA VAL A 37 8.51 -10.14 4.65
C VAL A 37 9.97 -10.35 5.02
N PRO A 38 10.28 -10.97 6.17
CA PRO A 38 11.67 -11.14 6.59
C PRO A 38 12.50 -11.97 5.60
N CYS A 39 13.73 -11.52 5.34
CA CYS A 39 14.72 -12.22 4.52
C CYS A 39 15.47 -13.34 5.30
N GLY A 40 15.18 -13.50 6.59
CA GLY A 40 15.74 -14.49 7.50
C GLY A 40 15.36 -14.17 8.95
N ASP A 41 15.84 -14.96 9.91
CA ASP A 41 15.44 -14.83 11.33
C ASP A 41 15.85 -13.47 11.93
N GLU A 42 17.05 -13.00 11.64
CA GLU A 42 17.60 -11.72 12.12
C GLU A 42 17.48 -10.58 11.11
N CYS A 43 16.63 -10.74 10.08
CA CYS A 43 16.44 -9.73 9.03
C CYS A 43 15.97 -8.38 9.63
N PRO A 44 16.70 -7.28 9.45
CA PRO A 44 16.26 -5.95 9.85
C PRO A 44 14.99 -5.55 9.10
N HIS A 45 14.13 -4.73 9.74
CA HIS A 45 12.86 -4.38 9.11
C HIS A 45 13.00 -3.61 7.77
N PRO A 46 13.94 -2.67 7.61
CA PRO A 46 14.18 -2.05 6.29
C PRO A 46 14.50 -3.07 5.19
N GLU A 47 15.35 -4.05 5.48
CA GLU A 47 15.68 -5.14 4.54
C GLU A 47 14.48 -6.05 4.27
N ALA A 48 13.61 -6.26 5.28
CA ALA A 48 12.37 -7.01 5.09
C ALA A 48 11.40 -6.29 4.13
N MET A 49 11.34 -4.96 4.15
CA MET A 49 10.55 -4.19 3.18
C MET A 49 11.13 -4.31 1.76
N GLU A 50 12.44 -4.19 1.60
CA GLU A 50 13.11 -4.41 0.31
C GLU A 50 12.86 -5.83 -0.21
N HIS A 51 12.98 -6.84 0.64
CA HIS A 51 12.67 -8.23 0.29
C HIS A 51 11.20 -8.43 -0.13
N THR A 52 10.25 -7.67 0.44
CA THR A 52 8.86 -7.67 -0.04
C THR A 52 8.78 -7.21 -1.50
N ASN A 53 9.47 -6.13 -1.85
CA ASN A 53 9.53 -5.64 -3.23
C ASN A 53 10.14 -6.70 -4.17
N GLU A 54 11.20 -7.37 -3.75
CA GLU A 54 11.83 -8.45 -4.51
C GLU A 54 10.88 -9.63 -4.77
N ILE A 55 10.14 -10.09 -3.74
CA ILE A 55 9.16 -11.17 -3.88
C ILE A 55 8.05 -10.79 -4.85
N MET A 56 7.54 -9.56 -4.75
CA MET A 56 6.50 -9.06 -5.65
C MET A 56 7.04 -8.91 -7.09
N ALA A 57 8.26 -8.41 -7.25
CA ALA A 57 8.91 -8.27 -8.56
C ALA A 57 9.14 -9.63 -9.23
N GLN A 58 9.53 -10.64 -8.47
CA GLN A 58 9.70 -12.02 -8.96
C GLN A 58 8.37 -12.69 -9.34
N ALA A 59 7.24 -12.17 -8.86
CA ALA A 59 5.92 -12.69 -9.18
C ALA A 59 5.34 -12.18 -10.50
N VAL A 60 6.00 -11.20 -11.14
CA VAL A 60 5.58 -10.57 -12.38
C VAL A 60 6.71 -10.53 -13.41
N ASN A 61 6.40 -10.32 -14.68
CA ASN A 61 7.40 -10.31 -15.74
C ASN A 61 7.91 -8.87 -16.01
N LEU A 62 8.82 -8.38 -15.15
CA LEU A 62 9.46 -7.08 -15.32
C LEU A 62 10.62 -7.18 -16.33
N LYS A 63 10.71 -6.21 -17.22
CA LYS A 63 11.80 -6.03 -18.20
C LYS A 63 12.00 -4.53 -18.44
N PRO A 64 13.11 -4.12 -19.03
CA PRO A 64 13.27 -2.73 -19.47
C PRO A 64 12.09 -2.28 -20.34
N GLU A 65 11.67 -1.04 -20.17
CA GLU A 65 10.53 -0.41 -20.86
C GLU A 65 9.12 -0.92 -20.46
N THR A 66 9.00 -1.91 -19.53
CA THR A 66 7.69 -2.32 -19.02
C THR A 66 6.94 -1.11 -18.44
N LYS A 67 5.71 -0.91 -18.89
CA LYS A 67 4.82 0.15 -18.41
C LYS A 67 4.11 -0.29 -17.14
N VAL A 68 4.48 0.31 -16.03
CA VAL A 68 3.90 0.03 -14.72
C VAL A 68 3.04 1.19 -14.25
N LEU A 69 1.86 0.91 -13.70
CA LEU A 69 1.06 1.86 -12.94
C LEU A 69 1.15 1.51 -11.45
N ASP A 70 1.76 2.39 -10.65
CA ASP A 70 1.86 2.25 -9.21
C ASP A 70 0.73 3.05 -8.53
N LEU A 71 -0.21 2.34 -7.91
CA LEU A 71 -1.41 2.91 -7.28
C LEU A 71 -1.22 3.08 -5.77
N GLY A 72 -1.22 4.33 -5.31
CA GLY A 72 -0.96 4.67 -3.91
C GLY A 72 0.53 4.64 -3.58
N CYS A 73 1.35 5.26 -4.42
CA CYS A 73 2.81 5.17 -4.41
C CYS A 73 3.52 5.75 -3.17
N GLY A 74 2.80 6.40 -2.25
CA GLY A 74 3.40 7.08 -1.11
C GLY A 74 4.52 8.03 -1.54
N TYR A 75 5.70 7.89 -0.97
CA TYR A 75 6.89 8.69 -1.32
C TYR A 75 7.66 8.17 -2.54
N GLY A 76 7.08 7.26 -3.31
CA GLY A 76 7.63 6.74 -4.57
C GLY A 76 8.83 5.80 -4.44
N SER A 77 9.04 5.19 -3.28
CA SER A 77 10.17 4.29 -3.06
C SER A 77 10.12 3.07 -3.96
N THR A 78 8.97 2.38 -3.99
CA THR A 78 8.77 1.22 -4.86
C THR A 78 8.85 1.60 -6.34
N ALA A 79 8.28 2.74 -6.74
CA ALA A 79 8.42 3.23 -8.11
C ALA A 79 9.89 3.42 -8.51
N ARG A 80 10.72 4.02 -7.62
CA ARG A 80 12.17 4.15 -7.85
C ARG A 80 12.89 2.81 -7.90
N TYR A 81 12.51 1.86 -7.04
CA TYR A 81 13.04 0.49 -7.08
C TYR A 81 12.77 -0.19 -8.43
N LEU A 82 11.54 -0.14 -8.93
CA LEU A 82 11.17 -0.74 -10.22
C LEU A 82 11.91 -0.09 -11.39
N ALA A 83 12.10 1.22 -11.34
CA ALA A 83 12.83 1.94 -12.37
C ALA A 83 14.34 1.65 -12.34
N SER A 84 14.96 1.64 -11.15
CA SER A 84 16.41 1.43 -11.02
C SER A 84 16.83 -0.01 -11.30
N GLU A 85 16.09 -0.99 -10.76
CA GLU A 85 16.49 -2.40 -10.86
C GLU A 85 16.06 -3.04 -12.19
N TYR A 86 14.92 -2.61 -12.74
CA TYR A 86 14.35 -3.29 -13.92
C TYR A 86 14.27 -2.39 -15.16
N GLY A 87 14.53 -1.08 -15.04
CA GLY A 87 14.40 -0.14 -16.16
C GLY A 87 12.96 0.10 -16.60
N CYS A 88 12.00 -0.08 -15.71
CA CYS A 88 10.57 0.11 -15.98
C CYS A 88 10.22 1.59 -16.15
N HIS A 89 9.26 1.88 -17.02
CA HIS A 89 8.58 3.17 -17.03
C HIS A 89 7.41 3.14 -16.06
N VAL A 90 7.49 3.88 -14.97
CA VAL A 90 6.47 3.86 -13.92
C VAL A 90 5.68 5.17 -13.89
N THR A 91 4.37 5.06 -14.06
CA THR A 91 3.43 6.12 -13.69
C THR A 91 2.96 5.83 -12.28
N ALA A 92 3.28 6.72 -11.35
CA ALA A 92 2.98 6.55 -9.92
C ALA A 92 1.91 7.56 -9.49
N THR A 93 0.84 7.07 -8.86
CA THR A 93 -0.31 7.92 -8.48
C THR A 93 -0.53 7.94 -6.98
N ASN A 94 -0.97 9.10 -6.48
CA ASN A 94 -1.37 9.28 -5.10
C ASN A 94 -2.43 10.38 -5.00
N ILE A 95 -3.20 10.40 -3.90
CA ILE A 95 -4.17 11.45 -3.56
C ILE A 95 -3.55 12.58 -2.72
N SER A 96 -2.34 12.42 -2.20
CA SER A 96 -1.59 13.44 -1.48
C SER A 96 -0.61 14.14 -2.41
N GLN A 97 -0.87 15.41 -2.74
CA GLN A 97 0.05 16.21 -3.54
C GLN A 97 1.39 16.41 -2.81
N LYS A 98 1.35 16.53 -1.48
CA LYS A 98 2.54 16.66 -0.64
C LYS A 98 3.48 15.46 -0.75
N GLU A 99 2.93 14.25 -0.76
CA GLU A 99 3.71 13.03 -0.96
C GLU A 99 4.26 12.93 -2.38
N LEU A 100 3.47 13.30 -3.39
CA LEU A 100 3.91 13.34 -4.79
C LEU A 100 5.06 14.32 -5.01
N ASP A 101 4.99 15.52 -4.42
CA ASP A 101 6.06 16.53 -4.52
C ASP A 101 7.36 15.99 -3.91
N LEU A 102 7.29 15.33 -2.76
CA LEU A 102 8.44 14.68 -2.12
C LEU A 102 8.96 13.49 -2.93
N ALA A 103 8.08 12.68 -3.51
CA ALA A 103 8.45 11.57 -4.40
C ALA A 103 9.21 12.08 -5.63
N ALA A 104 8.73 13.16 -6.25
CA ALA A 104 9.37 13.77 -7.40
C ALA A 104 10.76 14.35 -7.05
N GLU A 105 10.89 15.04 -5.90
CA GLU A 105 12.18 15.54 -5.41
C GLU A 105 13.20 14.42 -5.23
N ARG A 106 12.82 13.33 -4.53
CA ARG A 106 13.70 12.18 -4.29
C ARG A 106 14.07 11.45 -5.59
N THR A 107 13.16 11.41 -6.54
CA THR A 107 13.39 10.83 -7.87
C THR A 107 14.41 11.63 -8.65
N SER A 108 14.33 12.97 -8.60
CA SER A 108 15.33 13.84 -9.21
C SER A 108 16.71 13.69 -8.58
N GLN A 109 16.77 13.58 -7.24
CA GLN A 109 18.02 13.29 -6.53
C GLN A 109 18.64 11.95 -6.93
N ALA A 110 17.81 10.96 -7.32
CA ALA A 110 18.24 9.65 -7.80
C ALA A 110 18.57 9.62 -9.31
N GLY A 111 18.26 10.68 -10.07
CA GLY A 111 18.50 10.74 -11.52
C GLY A 111 17.59 9.83 -12.33
N LEU A 112 16.35 9.59 -11.86
CA LEU A 112 15.38 8.65 -12.44
C LEU A 112 14.20 9.35 -13.14
N GLU A 113 14.24 10.67 -13.34
CA GLU A 113 13.12 11.47 -13.87
C GLU A 113 12.65 11.03 -15.27
N ASN A 114 13.52 10.40 -16.04
CA ASN A 114 13.19 9.92 -17.38
C ASN A 114 12.34 8.63 -17.37
N LEU A 115 12.33 7.91 -16.26
CA LEU A 115 11.61 6.64 -16.10
C LEU A 115 10.35 6.76 -15.24
N LEU A 116 10.20 7.86 -14.47
CA LEU A 116 9.16 8.02 -13.47
C LEU A 116 8.32 9.26 -13.72
N ASN A 117 7.00 9.08 -13.67
CA ASN A 117 6.03 10.16 -13.72
C ASN A 117 5.11 10.08 -12.50
N PHE A 118 5.01 11.18 -11.73
CA PHE A 118 4.14 11.27 -10.55
C PHE A 118 2.91 12.10 -10.85
N GLU A 119 1.73 11.57 -10.54
CA GLU A 119 0.46 12.19 -10.89
C GLU A 119 -0.55 12.09 -9.74
N TYR A 120 -1.31 13.15 -9.53
CA TYR A 120 -2.51 13.07 -8.68
C TYR A 120 -3.52 12.12 -9.33
N GLY A 121 -4.00 11.12 -8.58
CA GLY A 121 -4.95 10.13 -9.07
C GLY A 121 -5.73 9.47 -7.96
N ASP A 122 -7.03 9.29 -8.22
CA ASP A 122 -7.93 8.47 -7.41
C ASP A 122 -8.12 7.14 -8.14
N PHE A 123 -7.81 6.05 -7.48
CA PHE A 123 -7.91 4.70 -8.06
C PHE A 123 -9.35 4.23 -8.27
N HIS A 124 -10.37 4.95 -7.74
CA HIS A 124 -11.78 4.68 -8.09
C HIS A 124 -12.14 5.15 -9.49
N GLN A 125 -11.36 6.06 -10.08
CA GLN A 125 -11.57 6.58 -11.42
C GLN A 125 -10.22 6.91 -12.08
N LEU A 126 -9.64 5.92 -12.75
CA LEU A 126 -8.36 6.09 -13.43
C LEU A 126 -8.54 6.84 -14.76
N LYS A 127 -7.75 7.90 -14.96
CA LYS A 127 -7.82 8.75 -16.17
C LYS A 127 -7.21 8.15 -17.43
N TYR A 128 -6.69 6.92 -17.34
CA TYR A 128 -6.00 6.24 -18.45
C TYR A 128 -6.98 5.50 -19.34
N ALA A 129 -6.61 5.34 -20.61
CA ALA A 129 -7.35 4.54 -21.57
C ALA A 129 -7.30 3.04 -21.20
N ASP A 130 -8.24 2.27 -21.75
CA ASP A 130 -8.23 0.81 -21.63
C ASP A 130 -6.93 0.25 -22.21
N GLY A 131 -6.33 -0.73 -21.53
CA GLY A 131 -5.13 -1.39 -22.01
C GLY A 131 -3.90 -0.49 -22.08
N SER A 132 -3.68 0.40 -21.10
CA SER A 132 -2.56 1.34 -21.08
C SER A 132 -1.29 0.80 -20.41
N PHE A 133 -1.42 -0.23 -19.56
CA PHE A 133 -0.33 -0.72 -18.71
C PHE A 133 -0.17 -2.24 -18.78
N GLU A 134 1.07 -2.69 -18.79
CA GLU A 134 1.42 -4.12 -18.71
C GLU A 134 1.29 -4.64 -17.28
N ILE A 135 1.63 -3.79 -16.28
CA ILE A 135 1.60 -4.15 -14.86
C ILE A 135 0.90 -3.05 -14.07
N ILE A 136 0.03 -3.43 -13.14
CA ILE A 136 -0.44 -2.57 -12.06
C ILE A 136 0.16 -3.09 -10.77
N TRP A 137 0.75 -2.18 -9.99
CA TRP A 137 1.35 -2.42 -8.71
C TRP A 137 0.65 -1.63 -7.62
N SER A 138 0.46 -2.20 -6.44
CA SER A 138 -0.05 -1.46 -5.27
C SER A 138 0.38 -2.14 -3.98
N GLN A 139 0.73 -1.37 -2.96
CA GLN A 139 1.09 -1.90 -1.65
C GLN A 139 0.34 -1.15 -0.54
N GLU A 140 -0.47 -1.90 0.24
CA GLU A 140 -1.27 -1.39 1.36
C GLU A 140 -2.05 -0.10 1.07
N ALA A 141 -2.57 0.05 -0.15
CA ALA A 141 -3.33 1.22 -0.56
C ALA A 141 -4.83 0.95 -0.72
N PHE A 142 -5.22 -0.23 -1.18
CA PHE A 142 -6.63 -0.53 -1.47
C PHE A 142 -7.49 -0.57 -0.20
N LEU A 143 -6.90 -0.81 0.97
CA LEU A 143 -7.62 -0.72 2.25
C LEU A 143 -8.31 0.65 2.45
N HIS A 144 -7.80 1.72 1.84
CA HIS A 144 -8.37 3.06 1.90
C HIS A 144 -9.52 3.28 0.92
N GLY A 145 -9.71 2.36 -0.01
CA GLY A 145 -10.73 2.46 -1.04
C GLY A 145 -12.15 2.25 -0.51
N ALA A 146 -13.05 3.14 -0.91
CA ALA A 146 -14.46 3.08 -0.56
C ALA A 146 -15.21 1.92 -1.25
N ASP A 147 -14.82 1.61 -2.47
CA ASP A 147 -15.39 0.55 -3.31
C ASP A 147 -14.27 -0.25 -3.98
N LYS A 148 -13.81 -1.30 -3.30
CA LYS A 148 -12.73 -2.15 -3.80
C LYS A 148 -13.08 -2.89 -5.09
N ALA A 149 -14.36 -3.23 -5.29
CA ALA A 149 -14.79 -3.86 -6.52
C ALA A 149 -14.67 -2.91 -7.72
N LEU A 150 -14.99 -1.63 -7.53
CA LEU A 150 -14.78 -0.59 -8.54
C LEU A 150 -13.27 -0.40 -8.82
N ILE A 151 -12.43 -0.33 -7.79
CA ILE A 151 -10.97 -0.20 -7.93
C ILE A 151 -10.41 -1.36 -8.76
N LEU A 152 -10.76 -2.60 -8.41
CA LEU A 152 -10.32 -3.78 -9.15
C LEU A 152 -10.85 -3.79 -10.60
N SER A 153 -12.06 -3.27 -10.84
CA SER A 153 -12.62 -3.10 -12.19
C SER A 153 -11.83 -2.07 -13.01
N GLU A 154 -11.44 -0.95 -12.42
CA GLU A 154 -10.58 0.04 -13.06
C GLU A 154 -9.18 -0.54 -13.37
N CYS A 155 -8.61 -1.32 -12.43
CA CYS A 155 -7.37 -2.05 -12.70
C CYS A 155 -7.51 -2.99 -13.91
N LEU A 156 -8.60 -3.79 -13.96
CA LEU A 156 -8.85 -4.67 -15.10
C LEU A 156 -8.98 -3.89 -16.41
N ARG A 157 -9.66 -2.73 -16.39
CA ARG A 157 -9.88 -1.91 -17.57
C ARG A 157 -8.56 -1.40 -18.16
N VAL A 158 -7.70 -0.81 -17.31
CA VAL A 158 -6.47 -0.15 -17.78
C VAL A 158 -5.31 -1.10 -18.03
N LEU A 159 -5.39 -2.37 -17.59
CA LEU A 159 -4.43 -3.41 -17.96
C LEU A 159 -4.57 -3.79 -19.44
N GLU A 160 -3.44 -4.01 -20.10
CA GLU A 160 -3.38 -4.67 -21.41
C GLU A 160 -3.92 -6.11 -21.33
N PRO A 161 -4.45 -6.70 -22.42
CA PRO A 161 -4.70 -8.14 -22.46
C PRO A 161 -3.43 -8.93 -22.10
N GLY A 162 -3.52 -9.85 -21.15
CA GLY A 162 -2.37 -10.56 -20.60
C GLY A 162 -1.56 -9.79 -19.55
N GLY A 163 -1.93 -8.53 -19.26
CA GLY A 163 -1.29 -7.72 -18.22
C GLY A 163 -1.59 -8.24 -16.81
N THR A 164 -0.75 -7.85 -15.84
CA THR A 164 -0.78 -8.40 -14.48
C THR A 164 -1.05 -7.33 -13.44
N LEU A 165 -2.00 -7.58 -12.54
CA LEU A 165 -2.20 -6.87 -11.29
C LEU A 165 -1.43 -7.61 -10.18
N VAL A 166 -0.48 -6.93 -9.52
CA VAL A 166 0.17 -7.40 -8.31
C VAL A 166 -0.03 -6.40 -7.20
N PHE A 167 -0.54 -6.87 -6.06
CA PHE A 167 -0.73 -5.98 -4.92
C PHE A 167 -0.61 -6.73 -3.60
N THR A 168 -0.30 -5.98 -2.56
CA THR A 168 -0.44 -6.41 -1.17
C THR A 168 -1.47 -5.53 -0.47
N ASP A 169 -2.19 -6.10 0.49
CA ASP A 169 -3.10 -5.30 1.30
C ASP A 169 -3.26 -5.86 2.71
N ILE A 170 -3.56 -4.96 3.65
CA ILE A 170 -3.87 -5.33 5.02
C ILE A 170 -5.32 -5.78 5.08
N LEU A 171 -5.55 -6.89 5.75
CA LEU A 171 -6.82 -7.58 5.80
C LEU A 171 -7.40 -7.54 7.21
N VAL A 172 -8.74 -7.57 7.33
CA VAL A 172 -9.40 -7.86 8.60
C VAL A 172 -10.12 -9.18 8.46
N ARG A 173 -9.72 -10.15 9.29
CA ARG A 173 -10.19 -11.53 9.21
C ARG A 173 -11.69 -11.65 9.50
N ALA A 174 -12.34 -12.55 8.78
CA ALA A 174 -13.72 -12.92 9.03
C ALA A 174 -13.90 -13.35 10.51
N GLY A 175 -14.99 -12.92 11.13
CA GLY A 175 -15.25 -13.21 12.54
C GLY A 175 -14.58 -12.27 13.56
N THR A 176 -13.76 -11.30 13.13
CA THR A 176 -13.26 -10.24 13.99
C THR A 176 -14.44 -9.45 14.58
N PRO A 177 -14.54 -9.28 15.93
CA PRO A 177 -15.63 -8.53 16.57
C PRO A 177 -15.70 -7.09 16.07
N GLN A 178 -16.93 -6.54 15.98
CA GLN A 178 -17.15 -5.18 15.43
C GLN A 178 -16.35 -4.10 16.17
N ALA A 179 -16.28 -4.16 17.49
CA ALA A 179 -15.50 -3.19 18.27
C ALA A 179 -13.99 -3.20 17.93
N ASP A 180 -13.45 -4.38 17.61
CA ASP A 180 -12.05 -4.48 17.16
C ASP A 180 -11.90 -3.98 15.72
N ARG A 181 -12.87 -4.30 14.83
CA ARG A 181 -12.90 -3.75 13.46
C ARG A 181 -12.90 -2.24 13.48
N ASP A 182 -13.79 -1.63 14.24
CA ASP A 182 -13.91 -0.17 14.34
C ASP A 182 -12.58 0.47 14.79
N ARG A 183 -11.91 -0.14 15.76
CA ARG A 183 -10.63 0.34 16.26
C ARG A 183 -9.48 0.13 15.25
N ILE A 184 -9.50 -1.00 14.52
CA ILE A 184 -8.54 -1.27 13.44
C ILE A 184 -8.71 -0.22 12.32
N TYR A 185 -9.94 0.00 11.88
CA TYR A 185 -10.26 0.91 10.78
C TYR A 185 -9.95 2.37 11.14
N ASP A 186 -10.27 2.78 12.38
CA ASP A 186 -10.04 4.16 12.83
C ASP A 186 -8.56 4.57 12.78
N ARG A 187 -7.64 3.66 13.09
CA ARG A 187 -6.20 3.96 13.06
C ARG A 187 -5.71 4.38 11.68
N VAL A 188 -6.17 3.72 10.63
CA VAL A 188 -5.73 3.97 9.23
C VAL A 188 -6.79 4.70 8.41
N LYS A 189 -7.88 5.14 9.07
CA LYS A 189 -9.03 5.79 8.41
C LYS A 189 -9.57 4.98 7.23
N SER A 190 -9.52 3.64 7.34
CA SER A 190 -10.12 2.77 6.35
C SER A 190 -11.65 2.77 6.45
N PRO A 191 -12.37 2.87 5.34
CA PRO A 191 -13.83 2.76 5.36
C PRO A 191 -14.32 1.32 5.55
N ASP A 192 -13.52 0.37 5.07
CA ASP A 192 -13.78 -1.08 5.12
C ASP A 192 -12.50 -1.83 4.74
N MET A 193 -12.25 -2.95 5.40
CA MET A 193 -11.10 -3.81 5.10
C MET A 193 -11.60 -5.23 4.81
N TRP A 194 -11.24 -5.72 3.64
CA TRP A 194 -11.62 -7.06 3.19
C TRP A 194 -10.72 -8.14 3.80
N ASP A 195 -11.22 -9.38 3.80
CA ASP A 195 -10.42 -10.57 4.04
C ASP A 195 -9.94 -11.16 2.70
N LEU A 196 -9.04 -12.11 2.76
CA LEU A 196 -8.43 -12.78 1.60
C LEU A 196 -9.49 -13.42 0.66
N PRO A 197 -10.53 -14.14 1.16
CA PRO A 197 -11.57 -14.67 0.29
C PRO A 197 -12.38 -13.60 -0.44
N ASP A 198 -12.57 -12.41 0.16
CA ASP A 198 -13.33 -11.32 -0.47
C ASP A 198 -12.60 -10.82 -1.72
N TYR A 199 -11.28 -10.58 -1.61
CA TYR A 199 -10.43 -10.22 -2.76
C TYR A 199 -10.43 -11.31 -3.83
N GLN A 200 -10.23 -12.57 -3.45
CA GLN A 200 -10.21 -13.68 -4.38
C GLN A 200 -11.53 -13.80 -5.14
N GLN A 201 -12.66 -13.68 -4.44
CA GLN A 201 -13.99 -13.74 -5.05
C GLN A 201 -14.23 -12.57 -6.01
N ALA A 202 -13.84 -11.34 -5.61
CA ALA A 202 -14.01 -10.15 -6.44
C ALA A 202 -13.16 -10.23 -7.71
N LEU A 203 -11.89 -10.61 -7.61
CA LEU A 203 -10.99 -10.81 -8.76
C LEU A 203 -11.55 -11.82 -9.73
N THR A 204 -11.98 -13.00 -9.23
CA THR A 204 -12.57 -14.05 -10.06
C THR A 204 -13.87 -13.59 -10.73
N LYS A 205 -14.74 -12.89 -10.00
CA LYS A 205 -16.02 -12.36 -10.52
C LYS A 205 -15.83 -11.33 -11.62
N LEU A 206 -14.77 -10.52 -11.53
CA LEU A 206 -14.41 -9.54 -12.55
C LEU A 206 -13.78 -10.17 -13.79
N GLY A 207 -13.36 -11.42 -13.74
CA GLY A 207 -12.75 -12.13 -14.85
C GLY A 207 -11.23 -12.16 -14.85
N PHE A 208 -10.59 -11.80 -13.75
CA PHE A 208 -9.15 -12.04 -13.59
C PHE A 208 -8.85 -13.54 -13.46
N GLU A 209 -7.76 -13.98 -14.03
CA GLU A 209 -7.12 -15.26 -13.74
C GLU A 209 -6.25 -15.09 -12.49
N VAL A 210 -6.73 -15.57 -11.33
CA VAL A 210 -6.01 -15.49 -10.06
C VAL A 210 -4.89 -16.53 -10.06
N GLY A 211 -3.64 -16.08 -10.18
CA GLY A 211 -2.46 -16.93 -10.27
C GLY A 211 -1.86 -17.26 -8.90
N ARG A 212 -1.30 -16.26 -8.20
CA ARG A 212 -0.62 -16.43 -6.92
C ARG A 212 -1.34 -15.66 -5.82
N LEU A 213 -1.51 -16.31 -4.68
CA LEU A 213 -2.12 -15.72 -3.52
C LEU A 213 -1.35 -16.22 -2.30
N GLU A 214 -0.72 -15.32 -1.56
CA GLU A 214 0.09 -15.66 -0.40
C GLU A 214 -0.36 -14.93 0.85
N ASP A 215 -0.65 -15.70 1.88
CA ASP A 215 -1.01 -15.18 3.20
C ASP A 215 0.27 -14.90 4.02
N TRP A 216 0.55 -13.62 4.22
CA TRP A 216 1.70 -13.11 4.96
C TRP A 216 1.33 -12.58 6.35
N SER A 217 0.15 -12.91 6.85
CA SER A 217 -0.41 -12.41 8.12
C SER A 217 0.50 -12.59 9.32
N LYS A 218 1.31 -13.67 9.34
CA LYS A 218 2.28 -13.94 10.40
C LYS A 218 3.34 -12.84 10.57
N HIS A 219 3.53 -11.96 9.57
CA HIS A 219 4.54 -10.91 9.59
C HIS A 219 4.00 -9.55 10.08
N VAL A 220 2.67 -9.38 10.18
CA VAL A 220 2.02 -8.11 10.55
C VAL A 220 2.46 -7.64 11.94
N ALA A 221 2.40 -8.52 12.93
CA ALA A 221 2.78 -8.18 14.31
C ALA A 221 4.24 -7.75 14.42
N ARG A 222 5.16 -8.38 13.65
CA ARG A 222 6.58 -8.03 13.62
C ARG A 222 6.78 -6.63 13.03
N SER A 223 6.15 -6.33 11.89
CA SER A 223 6.28 -5.04 11.23
C SER A 223 5.77 -3.89 12.11
N TYR A 224 4.54 -4.00 12.63
CA TYR A 224 3.99 -2.97 13.50
C TYR A 224 4.66 -2.89 14.87
N GLY A 225 5.18 -4.00 15.39
CA GLY A 225 6.02 -4.05 16.59
C GLY A 225 7.30 -3.24 16.40
N TRP A 226 7.98 -3.42 15.28
CA TRP A 226 9.15 -2.63 14.93
C TRP A 226 8.83 -1.14 14.87
N VAL A 227 7.74 -0.75 14.17
CA VAL A 227 7.33 0.65 14.07
C VAL A 227 7.07 1.25 15.44
N ARG A 228 6.33 0.54 16.31
CA ARG A 228 6.06 0.98 17.68
C ARG A 228 7.36 1.20 18.45
N ASP A 229 8.30 0.28 18.36
CA ASP A 229 9.57 0.37 19.06
C ASP A 229 10.42 1.54 18.54
N GLN A 230 10.38 1.82 17.22
CA GLN A 230 11.00 3.01 16.64
C GLN A 230 10.36 4.32 17.14
N VAL A 231 9.03 4.37 17.27
CA VAL A 231 8.36 5.54 17.86
C VAL A 231 8.84 5.77 19.30
N LEU A 232 8.94 4.73 20.10
CA LEU A 232 9.43 4.81 21.48
C LEU A 232 10.91 5.24 21.55
N GLN A 233 11.77 4.68 20.71
CA GLN A 233 13.21 5.02 20.66
C GLN A 233 13.45 6.46 20.21
N ASN A 234 12.65 6.96 19.27
CA ASN A 234 12.77 8.31 18.72
C ASN A 234 11.85 9.33 19.40
N ARG A 235 11.23 9.00 20.55
CA ARG A 235 10.23 9.84 21.23
C ARG A 235 10.70 11.29 21.41
N THR A 236 11.94 11.51 21.84
CA THR A 236 12.49 12.86 22.08
C THR A 236 12.52 13.71 20.81
N GLU A 237 12.85 13.13 19.67
CA GLU A 237 12.86 13.85 18.40
C GLU A 237 11.43 14.07 17.87
N LEU A 238 10.55 13.09 18.05
CA LEU A 238 9.16 13.20 17.64
C LEU A 238 8.41 14.28 18.41
N LEU A 239 8.71 14.48 19.71
CA LEU A 239 8.12 15.56 20.52
C LEU A 239 8.54 16.97 20.08
N LYS A 240 9.54 17.12 19.20
CA LYS A 240 9.85 18.40 18.54
C LYS A 240 8.96 18.68 17.33
N LEU A 241 8.30 17.64 16.80
CA LEU A 241 7.49 17.70 15.58
C LEU A 241 5.99 17.70 15.87
N VAL A 242 5.57 16.93 16.88
CA VAL A 242 4.17 16.73 17.26
C VAL A 242 4.01 16.76 18.78
N ASP A 243 2.77 16.93 19.26
CA ASP A 243 2.49 16.93 20.72
C ASP A 243 2.56 15.51 21.33
N GLU A 244 2.68 15.46 22.65
CA GLU A 244 2.79 14.23 23.42
C GLU A 244 1.58 13.32 23.26
N THR A 245 0.37 13.88 23.19
CA THR A 245 -0.87 13.13 23.00
C THR A 245 -0.86 12.37 21.67
N THR A 246 -0.33 13.00 20.61
CA THR A 246 -0.18 12.38 19.29
C THR A 246 0.81 11.21 19.33
N VAL A 247 1.97 11.38 20.01
CA VAL A 247 2.97 10.30 20.13
C VAL A 247 2.40 9.13 20.92
N ASP A 248 1.80 9.39 22.10
CA ASP A 248 1.24 8.35 22.96
C ASP A 248 0.07 7.62 22.30
N GLY A 249 -0.82 8.37 21.65
CA GLY A 249 -1.93 7.78 20.87
C GLY A 249 -1.43 6.88 19.74
N THR A 250 -0.32 7.25 19.09
CA THR A 250 0.31 6.41 18.05
C THR A 250 0.88 5.12 18.64
N VAL A 251 1.57 5.18 19.79
CA VAL A 251 2.13 4.00 20.48
C VAL A 251 1.01 3.06 20.90
N ASP A 252 -0.08 3.59 21.49
CA ASP A 252 -1.23 2.80 21.94
C ASP A 252 -1.95 2.11 20.76
N ALA A 253 -2.15 2.85 19.67
CA ALA A 253 -2.78 2.31 18.45
C ALA A 253 -1.92 1.20 17.82
N LEU A 254 -0.59 1.39 17.74
CA LEU A 254 0.35 0.38 17.26
C LEU A 254 0.38 -0.85 18.17
N GLY A 255 0.38 -0.65 19.49
CA GLY A 255 0.30 -1.74 20.48
C GLY A 255 -0.95 -2.61 20.27
N PHE A 256 -2.11 -1.96 20.11
CA PHE A 256 -3.35 -2.68 19.80
C PHE A 256 -3.27 -3.46 18.48
N TRP A 257 -2.67 -2.88 17.43
CA TRP A 257 -2.52 -3.57 16.15
C TRP A 257 -1.62 -4.79 16.24
N VAL A 258 -0.54 -4.73 17.02
CA VAL A 258 0.33 -5.89 17.31
C VAL A 258 -0.46 -6.99 18.03
N GLU A 259 -1.26 -6.63 19.05
CA GLU A 259 -2.11 -7.59 19.78
C GLU A 259 -3.18 -8.21 18.87
N ALA A 260 -3.86 -7.39 18.05
CA ALA A 260 -4.87 -7.83 17.10
C ALA A 260 -4.29 -8.76 16.02
N ALA A 261 -3.08 -8.47 15.52
CA ALA A 261 -2.39 -9.33 14.57
C ALA A 261 -1.98 -10.67 15.19
N ASN A 262 -1.43 -10.66 16.42
CA ASN A 262 -1.10 -11.89 17.16
C ASN A 262 -2.36 -12.73 17.49
N ALA A 263 -3.51 -12.08 17.67
CA ALA A 263 -4.80 -12.74 17.87
C ALA A 263 -5.45 -13.21 16.55
N GLY A 264 -4.79 -13.03 15.41
CA GLY A 264 -5.29 -13.44 14.09
C GLY A 264 -6.47 -12.61 13.57
N LYS A 265 -6.65 -11.36 14.07
CA LYS A 265 -7.72 -10.44 13.64
C LYS A 265 -7.32 -9.59 12.44
N ILE A 266 -6.03 -9.26 12.33
CA ILE A 266 -5.44 -8.54 11.19
C ILE A 266 -4.63 -9.51 10.37
N GLY A 267 -4.83 -9.47 9.06
CA GLY A 267 -4.06 -10.22 8.08
C GLY A 267 -3.29 -9.30 7.14
N TRP A 268 -2.50 -9.91 6.28
CA TRP A 268 -1.79 -9.29 5.18
C TRP A 268 -1.54 -10.34 4.12
N ALA A 269 -1.76 -9.99 2.86
CA ALA A 269 -1.56 -10.95 1.78
C ALA A 269 -1.05 -10.27 0.51
N MET A 270 -0.36 -11.07 -0.32
CA MET A 270 -0.02 -10.73 -1.71
C MET A 270 -0.98 -11.42 -2.66
N PHE A 271 -1.40 -10.68 -3.67
CA PHE A 271 -2.28 -11.14 -4.75
C PHE A 271 -1.61 -10.88 -6.10
N VAL A 272 -1.60 -11.89 -6.96
CA VAL A 272 -1.17 -11.76 -8.35
C VAL A 272 -2.30 -12.29 -9.23
N ALA A 273 -2.83 -11.45 -10.07
CA ALA A 273 -3.95 -11.77 -10.94
C ALA A 273 -3.70 -11.23 -12.35
N GLN A 274 -4.01 -12.02 -13.37
CA GLN A 274 -3.77 -11.67 -14.76
C GLN A 274 -5.09 -11.33 -15.47
N LYS A 275 -5.07 -10.29 -16.29
CA LYS A 275 -6.14 -10.04 -17.25
C LYS A 275 -6.04 -11.07 -18.38
N PRO A 276 -7.12 -11.78 -18.74
CA PRO A 276 -7.10 -12.72 -19.87
C PRO A 276 -6.56 -12.08 -21.14
N SER A 277 -5.87 -12.87 -21.95
CA SER A 277 -5.27 -12.40 -23.22
C SER A 277 -6.28 -12.25 -24.36
N VAL A 278 -7.52 -12.75 -24.17
CA VAL A 278 -8.61 -12.73 -25.18
C VAL A 278 -9.90 -12.29 -24.51
#